data_db7c2da0bb7d07caf38d7055eadee42d
#
_entry.id   db7c2da0bb7d07caf38d7055eadee42d
#
_cell.length_a   1.000
_cell.length_b   1.000
_cell.length_c   1.000
_cell.angle_alpha   90.00
_cell.angle_beta   90.00
_cell.angle_gamma   90.00
#
_symmetry.space_group_name_H-M   'P 1'
#
loop_
_entity.id
_entity.type
_entity.pdbx_description
1 polymer ?
#
loop_
_entity_poly.entity_id
_entity_poly.type
_entity_poly.pdbx_seq_one_letter_code
_entity_poly.pdbx_strand_id
1 'polypeptide(L)'
;MKKIIFKISFVFLIFSCDLNPENNVENDKDIYHDDELISMVYMASNNKTKSEIDKFSEYYQNRMNDLEPDVLSWKFFNSGEGKIILLERYKDEAAIFNHINNVSEGNPMENDFIKFLDHFQVDSIQYFGQTSQKFKDTIESFGFPVSYKTLISGYSK
;
A
#
# COMPACT_ATOMS: atom_id res chain seq x y z
N MET A 1 61.74 -66.26 1.45
CA MET A 1 61.06 -65.02 1.82
C MET A 1 59.95 -64.77 0.80
N LYS A 2 58.69 -65.00 1.16
CA LYS A 2 57.53 -64.87 0.27
C LYS A 2 56.93 -63.52 0.50
N LYS A 3 56.90 -62.66 -0.57
CA LYS A 3 56.22 -61.35 -0.54
C LYS A 3 54.75 -61.53 -0.84
N ILE A 4 53.92 -61.23 0.13
CA ILE A 4 52.45 -61.22 0.00
C ILE A 4 52.08 -59.84 -0.57
N ILE A 5 51.51 -59.83 -1.79
CA ILE A 5 51.00 -58.64 -2.43
C ILE A 5 49.51 -58.57 -2.06
N PHE A 6 49.18 -57.56 -1.28
CA PHE A 6 47.81 -57.25 -0.88
C PHE A 6 47.15 -56.37 -1.98
N LYS A 7 46.20 -56.96 -2.75
CA LYS A 7 45.40 -56.19 -3.71
C LYS A 7 44.24 -55.53 -2.98
N ILE A 8 44.35 -54.20 -2.81
CA ILE A 8 43.23 -53.39 -2.33
C ILE A 8 42.33 -53.12 -3.53
N SER A 9 41.12 -53.75 -3.54
CA SER A 9 40.09 -53.47 -4.50
C SER A 9 39.30 -52.24 -4.03
N PHE A 10 39.46 -51.15 -4.73
CA PHE A 10 38.76 -49.89 -4.44
C PHE A 10 37.42 -49.95 -5.14
N VAL A 11 36.36 -50.22 -4.38
CA VAL A 11 34.98 -50.17 -4.89
C VAL A 11 34.56 -48.71 -4.89
N PHE A 12 34.44 -48.08 -6.09
CA PHE A 12 33.82 -46.80 -6.30
C PHE A 12 32.31 -46.94 -6.15
N LEU A 13 31.76 -46.54 -5.01
CA LEU A 13 30.34 -46.27 -4.87
C LEU A 13 30.05 -44.92 -5.50
N ILE A 14 29.48 -44.94 -6.71
CA ILE A 14 28.92 -43.75 -7.35
C ILE A 14 27.60 -43.44 -6.64
N PHE A 15 27.65 -42.48 -5.70
CA PHE A 15 26.44 -41.82 -5.21
C PHE A 15 25.89 -40.96 -6.35
N SER A 16 24.88 -41.48 -7.04
CA SER A 16 24.04 -40.67 -7.91
C SER A 16 23.23 -39.76 -7.00
N CYS A 17 23.64 -38.49 -6.84
CA CYS A 17 22.77 -37.42 -6.35
C CYS A 17 21.77 -37.14 -7.47
N ASP A 18 20.58 -37.65 -7.36
CA ASP A 18 19.41 -37.12 -8.05
C ASP A 18 19.18 -35.67 -7.51
N LEU A 19 19.75 -34.70 -8.20
CA LEU A 19 19.35 -33.34 -8.09
C LEU A 19 18.00 -33.18 -8.82
N ASN A 20 16.94 -33.55 -8.13
CA ASN A 20 15.62 -33.07 -8.48
C ASN A 20 15.63 -31.56 -8.17
N PRO A 21 15.51 -30.67 -9.12
CA PRO A 21 15.16 -29.31 -8.81
C PRO A 21 13.71 -29.38 -8.32
N GLU A 22 13.51 -29.39 -7.01
CA GLU A 22 12.23 -28.99 -6.46
C GLU A 22 11.96 -27.61 -7.03
N ASN A 23 11.12 -27.57 -8.04
CA ASN A 23 10.40 -26.36 -8.39
C ASN A 23 9.62 -25.98 -7.14
N ASN A 24 10.22 -25.15 -6.28
CA ASN A 24 9.48 -24.32 -5.37
C ASN A 24 8.65 -23.37 -6.25
N VAL A 25 7.53 -23.87 -6.76
CA VAL A 25 6.40 -23.03 -7.07
C VAL A 25 6.01 -22.48 -5.71
N GLU A 26 6.55 -21.31 -5.35
CA GLU A 26 5.90 -20.46 -4.35
C GLU A 26 4.45 -20.41 -4.81
N ASN A 27 3.59 -21.13 -4.10
CA ASN A 27 2.16 -20.88 -4.18
C ASN A 27 1.99 -19.44 -3.75
N ASP A 28 1.91 -18.56 -4.73
CA ASP A 28 1.43 -17.19 -4.57
C ASP A 28 0.01 -17.33 -4.04
N LYS A 29 -0.11 -17.54 -2.71
CA LYS A 29 -1.40 -17.53 -2.05
C LYS A 29 -1.93 -16.14 -2.30
N ASP A 30 -3.02 -16.04 -3.07
CA ASP A 30 -3.77 -14.82 -3.21
C ASP A 30 -3.89 -14.17 -1.82
N ILE A 31 -3.28 -13.00 -1.64
CA ILE A 31 -3.40 -12.25 -0.40
C ILE A 31 -4.75 -11.54 -0.45
N TYR A 32 -5.63 -11.87 0.47
CA TYR A 32 -6.92 -11.19 0.62
C TYR A 32 -6.82 -10.15 1.73
N HIS A 33 -7.38 -8.98 1.46
CA HIS A 33 -7.44 -7.86 2.39
C HIS A 33 -8.87 -7.71 2.89
N ASP A 34 -9.26 -8.56 3.85
CA ASP A 34 -10.64 -8.62 4.37
C ASP A 34 -11.04 -7.37 5.17
N ASP A 35 -10.07 -6.71 5.81
CA ASP A 35 -10.26 -5.49 6.61
C ASP A 35 -9.93 -4.22 5.83
N GLU A 36 -9.81 -4.31 4.49
CA GLU A 36 -9.49 -3.17 3.64
C GLU A 36 -10.45 -2.00 3.84
N LEU A 37 -9.88 -0.81 3.94
CA LEU A 37 -10.62 0.44 3.84
C LEU A 37 -10.26 1.17 2.55
N ILE A 38 -11.29 1.61 1.84
CA ILE A 38 -11.14 2.46 0.66
C ILE A 38 -11.57 3.87 1.07
N SER A 39 -10.75 4.86 0.72
CA SER A 39 -11.10 6.27 0.84
C SER A 39 -11.24 6.89 -0.54
N MET A 40 -12.30 7.66 -0.74
CA MET A 40 -12.47 8.54 -1.90
C MET A 40 -12.50 9.98 -1.41
N VAL A 41 -11.44 10.72 -1.73
CA VAL A 41 -11.32 12.15 -1.38
C VAL A 41 -11.72 12.98 -2.59
N TYR A 42 -12.79 13.75 -2.45
CA TYR A 42 -13.25 14.69 -3.47
C TYR A 42 -12.62 16.05 -3.21
N MET A 43 -11.96 16.60 -4.24
CA MET A 43 -11.15 17.81 -4.11
C MET A 43 -11.35 18.74 -5.29
N ALA A 44 -10.98 19.97 -5.09
CA ALA A 44 -10.75 20.95 -6.16
C ALA A 44 -9.27 21.36 -6.21
N SER A 45 -8.77 21.72 -7.40
CA SER A 45 -7.47 22.35 -7.53
C SER A 45 -7.49 23.72 -6.85
N ASN A 46 -6.50 23.98 -5.98
CA ASN A 46 -6.41 25.24 -5.25
C ASN A 46 -5.66 26.30 -6.09
N ASN A 47 -6.33 26.84 -7.12
CA ASN A 47 -5.77 27.81 -8.08
C ASN A 47 -4.48 27.34 -8.78
N LYS A 48 -4.22 26.04 -8.82
CA LYS A 48 -3.08 25.45 -9.54
C LYS A 48 -3.46 25.11 -10.98
N THR A 49 -2.51 25.23 -11.87
CA THR A 49 -2.66 24.80 -13.26
C THR A 49 -2.69 23.28 -13.35
N LYS A 50 -3.24 22.75 -14.45
CA LYS A 50 -3.22 21.30 -14.70
C LYS A 50 -1.81 20.70 -14.60
N SER A 51 -0.79 21.38 -15.14
CA SER A 51 0.59 20.92 -15.10
C SER A 51 1.17 20.85 -13.67
N GLU A 52 0.80 21.78 -12.81
CA GLU A 52 1.20 21.75 -11.39
C GLU A 52 0.52 20.60 -10.66
N ILE A 53 -0.78 20.40 -10.90
CA ILE A 53 -1.53 19.28 -10.32
C ILE A 53 -0.95 17.95 -10.78
N ASP A 54 -0.70 17.73 -12.08
CA ASP A 54 -0.16 16.49 -12.62
C ASP A 54 1.21 16.17 -11.98
N LYS A 55 2.12 17.14 -11.93
CA LYS A 55 3.47 16.97 -11.36
C LYS A 55 3.43 16.71 -9.85
N PHE A 56 2.57 17.43 -9.13
CA PHE A 56 2.46 17.24 -7.69
C PHE A 56 1.81 15.89 -7.35
N SER A 57 0.80 15.45 -8.11
CA SER A 57 0.18 14.14 -7.94
C SER A 57 1.18 13.00 -8.15
N GLU A 58 2.04 13.10 -9.20
CA GLU A 58 3.12 12.14 -9.44
C GLU A 58 4.14 12.14 -8.31
N TYR A 59 4.56 13.31 -7.84
CA TYR A 59 5.46 13.44 -6.71
C TYR A 59 4.86 12.80 -5.44
N TYR A 60 3.62 13.16 -5.10
CA TYR A 60 3.00 12.70 -3.85
C TYR A 60 2.75 11.19 -3.84
N GLN A 61 2.31 10.61 -4.97
CA GLN A 61 2.13 9.15 -5.06
C GLN A 61 3.45 8.39 -4.84
N ASN A 62 4.59 8.91 -5.34
CA ASN A 62 5.90 8.31 -5.12
C ASN A 62 6.28 8.35 -3.63
N ARG A 63 6.01 9.47 -2.94
CA ARG A 63 6.22 9.59 -1.49
C ARG A 63 5.37 8.60 -0.71
N MET A 64 4.09 8.42 -1.09
CA MET A 64 3.20 7.42 -0.50
C MET A 64 3.75 6.01 -0.69
N ASN A 65 4.16 5.65 -1.90
CA ASN A 65 4.73 4.34 -2.21
C ASN A 65 6.00 4.03 -1.41
N ASP A 66 6.83 5.05 -1.17
CA ASP A 66 8.11 4.88 -0.48
C ASP A 66 7.96 4.80 1.06
N LEU A 67 6.97 5.47 1.63
CA LEU A 67 6.86 5.68 3.08
C LEU A 67 5.66 4.98 3.75
N GLU A 68 4.71 4.48 2.98
CA GLU A 68 3.44 3.94 3.46
C GLU A 68 3.24 2.48 3.00
N PRO A 69 3.94 1.51 3.59
CA PRO A 69 3.93 0.13 3.12
C PRO A 69 2.57 -0.58 3.24
N ASP A 70 1.67 -0.08 4.10
CA ASP A 70 0.32 -0.63 4.29
C ASP A 70 -0.76 0.09 3.44
N VAL A 71 -0.34 1.03 2.57
CA VAL A 71 -1.19 1.64 1.55
C VAL A 71 -1.15 0.78 0.30
N LEU A 72 -2.28 0.18 -0.05
CA LEU A 72 -2.41 -0.76 -1.17
C LEU A 72 -2.53 -0.05 -2.52
N SER A 73 -3.05 1.18 -2.53
CA SER A 73 -3.23 1.96 -3.75
C SER A 73 -3.40 3.45 -3.45
N TRP A 74 -2.82 4.28 -4.31
CA TRP A 74 -2.94 5.74 -4.27
C TRP A 74 -3.08 6.27 -5.68
N LYS A 75 -4.26 6.81 -6.05
CA LYS A 75 -4.56 7.17 -7.44
C LYS A 75 -5.33 8.47 -7.53
N PHE A 76 -4.78 9.45 -8.25
CA PHE A 76 -5.44 10.68 -8.60
C PHE A 76 -6.19 10.57 -9.93
N PHE A 77 -7.42 11.06 -9.96
CA PHE A 77 -8.25 11.12 -11.16
C PHE A 77 -8.68 12.55 -11.43
N ASN A 78 -8.54 12.99 -12.68
CA ASN A 78 -9.15 14.24 -13.12
C ASN A 78 -10.65 14.00 -13.39
N SER A 79 -11.51 14.74 -12.70
CA SER A 79 -12.97 14.67 -12.82
C SER A 79 -13.58 15.85 -13.61
N GLY A 80 -12.73 16.63 -14.31
CA GLY A 80 -13.15 17.80 -15.08
C GLY A 80 -13.27 19.08 -14.24
N GLU A 81 -13.26 20.24 -14.89
CA GLU A 81 -13.50 21.54 -14.27
C GLU A 81 -12.67 21.83 -13.01
N GLY A 82 -11.40 21.38 -12.97
CA GLY A 82 -10.53 21.54 -11.80
C GLY A 82 -10.90 20.63 -10.61
N LYS A 83 -11.80 19.67 -10.80
CA LYS A 83 -12.16 18.68 -9.78
C LYS A 83 -11.27 17.44 -9.89
N ILE A 84 -10.84 16.96 -8.75
CA ILE A 84 -9.96 15.82 -8.60
C ILE A 84 -10.60 14.82 -7.64
N ILE A 85 -10.47 13.53 -7.95
CA ILE A 85 -10.81 12.45 -7.04
C ILE A 85 -9.51 11.72 -6.70
N LEU A 86 -9.21 11.58 -5.43
CA LEU A 86 -8.15 10.72 -4.95
C LEU A 86 -8.79 9.43 -4.41
N LEU A 87 -8.38 8.29 -4.97
CA LEU A 87 -8.73 6.98 -4.47
C LEU A 87 -7.54 6.41 -3.71
N GLU A 88 -7.79 6.05 -2.48
CA GLU A 88 -6.84 5.45 -1.56
C GLU A 88 -7.35 4.07 -1.15
N ARG A 89 -6.46 3.09 -1.07
CA ARG A 89 -6.76 1.78 -0.51
C ARG A 89 -5.77 1.50 0.60
N TYR A 90 -6.28 1.16 1.76
CA TYR A 90 -5.50 0.87 2.95
C TYR A 90 -5.78 -0.57 3.40
N LYS A 91 -4.77 -1.24 3.89
CA LYS A 91 -4.88 -2.61 4.37
C LYS A 91 -5.93 -2.76 5.48
N ASP A 92 -6.03 -1.78 6.35
CA ASP A 92 -6.94 -1.73 7.50
C ASP A 92 -7.01 -0.31 8.11
N GLU A 93 -7.74 -0.15 9.23
CA GLU A 93 -7.78 1.12 9.99
C GLU A 93 -6.41 1.54 10.52
N ALA A 94 -5.56 0.58 10.92
CA ALA A 94 -4.24 0.90 11.46
C ALA A 94 -3.36 1.56 10.42
N ALA A 95 -3.46 1.16 9.16
CA ALA A 95 -2.76 1.79 8.04
C ALA A 95 -3.17 3.26 7.86
N ILE A 96 -4.47 3.59 8.01
CA ILE A 96 -4.93 4.99 7.97
C ILE A 96 -4.42 5.78 9.18
N PHE A 97 -4.41 5.21 10.37
CA PHE A 97 -3.84 5.88 11.55
C PHE A 97 -2.33 6.12 11.39
N ASN A 98 -1.60 5.19 10.79
CA ASN A 98 -0.19 5.39 10.46
C ASN A 98 0.00 6.52 9.45
N HIS A 99 -0.83 6.58 8.40
CA HIS A 99 -0.83 7.69 7.45
C HIS A 99 -1.07 9.04 8.15
N ILE A 100 -2.11 9.14 8.97
CA ILE A 100 -2.40 10.35 9.77
C ILE A 100 -1.19 10.76 10.61
N ASN A 101 -0.53 9.80 11.26
CA ASN A 101 0.68 10.07 12.03
C ASN A 101 1.81 10.58 11.14
N ASN A 102 2.05 9.95 9.98
CA ASN A 102 3.15 10.33 9.07
C ASN A 102 3.00 11.75 8.50
N VAL A 103 1.76 12.22 8.28
CA VAL A 103 1.49 13.58 7.79
C VAL A 103 1.37 14.61 8.90
N SER A 104 1.43 14.21 10.18
CA SER A 104 1.34 15.10 11.33
C SER A 104 2.66 15.83 11.59
N GLU A 105 2.62 16.88 12.42
CA GLU A 105 3.76 17.73 12.79
C GLU A 105 4.94 16.89 13.33
N GLY A 106 6.15 17.18 12.84
CA GLY A 106 7.39 16.49 13.20
C GLY A 106 7.63 15.14 12.51
N ASN A 107 6.72 14.68 11.66
CA ASN A 107 6.80 13.38 10.99
C ASN A 107 7.25 13.47 9.53
N PRO A 108 7.62 12.34 8.89
CA PRO A 108 8.32 12.34 7.59
C PRO A 108 7.56 12.99 6.42
N MET A 109 6.24 13.04 6.46
CA MET A 109 5.41 13.58 5.39
C MET A 109 4.71 14.90 5.75
N GLU A 110 5.01 15.52 6.89
CA GLU A 110 4.41 16.80 7.29
C GLU A 110 4.50 17.86 6.18
N ASN A 111 5.71 18.11 5.67
CA ASN A 111 5.92 19.12 4.62
C ASN A 111 5.27 18.74 3.29
N ASP A 112 5.12 17.45 3.00
CA ASP A 112 4.45 16.96 1.81
C ASP A 112 2.94 17.17 1.92
N PHE A 113 2.38 16.99 3.11
CA PHE A 113 0.97 17.24 3.38
C PHE A 113 0.62 18.75 3.37
N ILE A 114 1.50 19.61 3.89
CA ILE A 114 1.33 21.07 3.77
C ILE A 114 1.25 21.46 2.29
N LYS A 115 2.12 20.90 1.44
CA LYS A 115 2.06 21.13 -0.01
C LYS A 115 0.80 20.51 -0.64
N PHE A 116 0.32 19.37 -0.13
CA PHE A 116 -0.92 18.77 -0.59
C PHE A 116 -2.09 19.73 -0.39
N LEU A 117 -2.21 20.34 0.79
CA LEU A 117 -3.26 21.34 1.09
C LEU A 117 -3.07 22.65 0.30
N ASP A 118 -1.85 22.98 -0.13
CA ASP A 118 -1.61 24.11 -1.05
C ASP A 118 -2.07 23.81 -2.49
N HIS A 119 -2.06 22.55 -2.91
CA HIS A 119 -2.48 22.13 -4.25
C HIS A 119 -3.96 21.75 -4.34
N PHE A 120 -4.52 21.23 -3.26
CA PHE A 120 -5.87 20.68 -3.23
C PHE A 120 -6.70 21.27 -2.08
N GLN A 121 -7.91 21.67 -2.41
CA GLN A 121 -8.96 21.93 -1.43
C GLN A 121 -9.80 20.68 -1.29
N VAL A 122 -9.85 20.07 -0.09
CA VAL A 122 -10.67 18.91 0.21
C VAL A 122 -12.12 19.35 0.37
N ASP A 123 -13.01 18.83 -0.49
CA ASP A 123 -14.44 19.10 -0.43
C ASP A 123 -15.16 18.11 0.49
N SER A 124 -14.83 16.80 0.38
CA SER A 124 -15.39 15.74 1.23
C SER A 124 -14.59 14.45 1.11
N ILE A 125 -14.79 13.54 2.09
CA ILE A 125 -14.17 12.23 2.12
C ILE A 125 -15.26 11.16 2.31
N GLN A 126 -15.18 10.06 1.55
CA GLN A 126 -16.03 8.90 1.72
C GLN A 126 -15.19 7.69 2.06
N TYR A 127 -15.47 7.04 3.17
CA TYR A 127 -14.85 5.78 3.56
C TYR A 127 -15.77 4.61 3.26
N PHE A 128 -15.21 3.54 2.68
CA PHE A 128 -15.89 2.29 2.35
C PHE A 128 -15.19 1.15 3.07
N GLY A 129 -15.93 0.34 3.79
CA GLY A 129 -15.44 -0.78 4.60
C GLY A 129 -16.05 -0.78 5.99
N GLN A 130 -15.49 -1.61 6.88
CA GLN A 130 -15.92 -1.67 8.29
C GLN A 130 -15.08 -0.68 9.08
N THR A 131 -15.75 0.25 9.78
CA THR A 131 -15.07 1.29 10.57
C THR A 131 -15.52 1.25 12.03
N SER A 132 -14.54 1.31 12.94
CA SER A 132 -14.80 1.40 14.38
C SER A 132 -15.30 2.80 14.76
N GLN A 133 -15.94 2.92 15.94
CA GLN A 133 -16.34 4.22 16.47
C GLN A 133 -15.12 5.11 16.73
N LYS A 134 -14.02 4.54 17.24
CA LYS A 134 -12.77 5.27 17.46
C LYS A 134 -12.24 5.88 16.17
N PHE A 135 -12.30 5.13 15.06
CA PHE A 135 -11.91 5.63 13.74
C PHE A 135 -12.76 6.85 13.35
N LYS A 136 -14.08 6.71 13.43
CA LYS A 136 -15.01 7.80 13.08
C LYS A 136 -14.76 9.06 13.90
N ASP A 137 -14.66 8.91 15.22
CA ASP A 137 -14.40 10.06 16.12
C ASP A 137 -13.08 10.77 15.76
N THR A 138 -12.04 10.00 15.41
CA THR A 138 -10.74 10.56 15.02
C THR A 138 -10.85 11.31 13.69
N ILE A 139 -11.44 10.69 12.66
CA ILE A 139 -11.54 11.32 11.33
C ILE A 139 -12.43 12.58 11.39
N GLU A 140 -13.54 12.54 12.09
CA GLU A 140 -14.45 13.68 12.24
C GLU A 140 -13.81 14.85 12.99
N SER A 141 -12.82 14.59 13.85
CA SER A 141 -12.07 15.63 14.56
C SER A 141 -11.27 16.56 13.65
N PHE A 142 -10.95 16.13 12.42
CA PHE A 142 -10.28 16.96 11.42
C PHE A 142 -11.19 17.99 10.73
N GLY A 143 -12.51 17.87 10.93
CA GLY A 143 -13.49 18.87 10.46
C GLY A 143 -13.84 18.81 8.98
N PHE A 144 -13.38 17.82 8.23
CA PHE A 144 -13.82 17.61 6.84
C PHE A 144 -15.23 16.99 6.81
N PRO A 145 -16.04 17.30 5.79
CA PRO A 145 -17.28 16.56 5.55
C PRO A 145 -16.96 15.08 5.24
N VAL A 146 -17.45 14.15 6.08
CA VAL A 146 -17.15 12.72 5.96
C VAL A 146 -18.43 11.90 5.88
N SER A 147 -18.38 10.79 5.14
CA SER A 147 -19.41 9.77 5.14
C SER A 147 -18.82 8.36 5.12
N TYR A 148 -19.55 7.40 5.71
CA TYR A 148 -19.12 6.01 5.85
C TYR A 148 -20.09 5.08 5.12
N LYS A 149 -19.54 4.08 4.41
CA LYS A 149 -20.26 3.07 3.65
C LYS A 149 -19.81 1.69 4.11
N THR A 150 -20.69 0.98 4.78
CA THR A 150 -20.38 -0.37 5.28
C THR A 150 -20.37 -1.37 4.12
N LEU A 151 -19.37 -2.23 4.06
CA LEU A 151 -19.28 -3.31 3.10
C LEU A 151 -20.43 -4.30 3.32
N ILE A 152 -21.14 -4.65 2.25
CA ILE A 152 -22.15 -5.70 2.26
C ILE A 152 -21.52 -7.03 1.87
N SER A 153 -20.73 -7.06 0.80
CA SER A 153 -20.02 -8.23 0.29
C SER A 153 -18.97 -7.81 -0.72
N GLY A 154 -17.84 -8.48 -0.74
CA GLY A 154 -16.77 -8.22 -1.69
C GLY A 154 -15.50 -8.96 -1.31
N TYR A 155 -14.47 -8.83 -2.14
CA TYR A 155 -13.10 -9.25 -1.82
C TYR A 155 -12.10 -8.31 -2.48
N SER A 156 -10.89 -8.22 -1.91
CA SER A 156 -9.74 -7.50 -2.49
C SER A 156 -8.51 -8.39 -2.52
N LYS A 157 -7.77 -8.33 -3.62
CA LYS A 157 -6.49 -9.03 -3.85
C LYS A 157 -5.37 -8.01 -4.09
#